data_54eea672d35390d5c1f609d997b2f060
#
_entry.id   54eea672d35390d5c1f609d997b2f060
#
_cell.length_a   1.000
_cell.length_b   1.000
_cell.length_c   1.000
_cell.angle_alpha   90.00
_cell.angle_beta   90.00
_cell.angle_gamma   90.00
#
_symmetry.space_group_name_H-M   'P 1'
#
loop_
_entity.id
_entity.type
_entity.pdbx_description
1 polymer ?
#
loop_
_entity_poly.entity_id
_entity_poly.type
_entity_poly.pdbx_seq_one_letter_code
_entity_poly.pdbx_strand_id
1 'polypeptide(L)'
;MTGSAPLDSQDLHDAALAAERHRYEMLQGGLDLIDQGLTVFDENLRMVAWNEPFLRLLDFPHEMAFVGADFESFIRYNAERGEYGPGEVEAQVAERVDAARRFRSHITERVRPNGRILLVRGEPLPHKGFVALYTDITDQRQIDELLRRQSTELEDRVQRRTAQLEKANAENARIAAALRRSEERLRLINDTVPILIGYVDKDEVYQYANKG
;
A
#
# COMPACT_ATOMS: atom_id res chain seq x y z
N MET A 1 -12.88 -5.80 68.03
CA MET A 1 -11.59 -6.26 67.46
C MET A 1 -11.84 -7.54 66.69
N THR A 2 -12.09 -7.39 65.39
CA THR A 2 -12.33 -8.55 64.51
C THR A 2 -10.98 -8.92 63.91
N GLY A 3 -10.37 -9.99 64.47
CA GLY A 3 -9.14 -10.55 63.92
C GLY A 3 -9.44 -11.26 62.59
N SER A 4 -8.89 -10.72 61.49
CA SER A 4 -8.84 -11.43 60.22
C SER A 4 -7.95 -12.65 60.40
N ALA A 5 -8.50 -13.86 60.22
CA ALA A 5 -7.69 -15.08 60.20
C ALA A 5 -6.67 -14.99 59.05
N PRO A 6 -5.40 -15.46 59.19
CA PRO A 6 -4.48 -15.54 58.11
C PRO A 6 -5.02 -16.47 57.02
N LEU A 7 -5.02 -15.99 55.76
CA LEU A 7 -5.36 -16.82 54.60
C LEU A 7 -4.45 -18.04 54.57
N ASP A 8 -5.02 -19.20 54.34
CA ASP A 8 -4.27 -20.46 54.20
C ASP A 8 -3.32 -20.34 52.97
N SER A 9 -2.17 -20.96 53.04
CA SER A 9 -1.19 -20.98 51.93
C SER A 9 -1.81 -21.52 50.62
N GLN A 10 -2.82 -22.36 50.74
CA GLN A 10 -3.58 -22.92 49.63
C GLN A 10 -4.49 -21.89 48.99
N ASP A 11 -5.19 -21.07 49.80
CA ASP A 11 -6.03 -19.97 49.33
C ASP A 11 -5.22 -18.89 48.58
N LEU A 12 -4.00 -18.59 49.08
CA LEU A 12 -3.08 -17.66 48.40
C LEU A 12 -2.57 -18.21 47.07
N HIS A 13 -2.29 -19.50 47.01
CA HIS A 13 -1.86 -20.16 45.77
C HIS A 13 -2.98 -20.19 44.72
N ASP A 14 -4.20 -20.55 45.12
CA ASP A 14 -5.37 -20.57 44.25
C ASP A 14 -5.74 -19.18 43.75
N ALA A 15 -5.64 -18.16 44.62
CA ALA A 15 -5.84 -16.76 44.23
C ALA A 15 -4.77 -16.27 43.22
N ALA A 16 -3.51 -16.67 43.40
CA ALA A 16 -2.45 -16.34 42.48
C ALA A 16 -2.64 -16.99 41.08
N LEU A 17 -3.02 -18.25 41.05
CA LEU A 17 -3.36 -18.97 39.81
C LEU A 17 -4.56 -18.36 39.09
N ALA A 18 -5.61 -17.98 39.85
CA ALA A 18 -6.79 -17.32 39.30
C ALA A 18 -6.44 -15.94 38.68
N ALA A 19 -5.59 -15.16 39.36
CA ALA A 19 -5.15 -13.87 38.87
C ALA A 19 -4.28 -14.02 37.60
N GLU A 20 -3.43 -15.03 37.56
CA GLU A 20 -2.58 -15.31 36.39
C GLU A 20 -3.42 -15.77 35.19
N ARG A 21 -4.39 -16.64 35.42
CA ARG A 21 -5.36 -17.06 34.40
C ARG A 21 -6.16 -15.87 33.84
N HIS A 22 -6.70 -15.03 34.74
CA HIS A 22 -7.44 -13.85 34.32
C HIS A 22 -6.57 -12.89 33.50
N ARG A 23 -5.32 -12.68 33.92
CA ARG A 23 -4.35 -11.87 33.17
C ARG A 23 -4.08 -12.46 31.77
N TYR A 24 -3.92 -13.77 31.68
CA TYR A 24 -3.74 -14.45 30.40
C TYR A 24 -4.96 -14.28 29.48
N GLU A 25 -6.17 -14.50 30.02
CA GLU A 25 -7.42 -14.33 29.26
C GLU A 25 -7.60 -12.90 28.75
N MET A 26 -7.27 -11.90 29.56
CA MET A 26 -7.33 -10.50 29.16
C MET A 26 -6.32 -10.17 28.06
N LEU A 27 -5.11 -10.68 28.16
CA LEU A 27 -4.08 -10.49 27.12
C LEU A 27 -4.47 -11.20 25.82
N GLN A 28 -4.94 -12.42 25.91
CA GLN A 28 -5.41 -13.18 24.75
C GLN A 28 -6.58 -12.47 24.07
N GLY A 29 -7.59 -12.05 24.82
CA GLY A 29 -8.72 -11.30 24.28
C GLY A 29 -8.29 -9.97 23.61
N GLY A 30 -7.28 -9.30 24.15
CA GLY A 30 -6.71 -8.10 23.53
C GLY A 30 -5.98 -8.40 22.23
N LEU A 31 -5.25 -9.51 22.16
CA LEU A 31 -4.57 -9.95 20.93
C LEU A 31 -5.55 -10.36 19.83
N ASP A 32 -6.70 -10.92 20.19
CA ASP A 32 -7.74 -11.33 19.23
C ASP A 32 -8.48 -10.14 18.59
N LEU A 33 -8.43 -8.95 19.21
CA LEU A 33 -8.98 -7.71 18.64
C LEU A 33 -8.08 -7.06 17.58
N ILE A 34 -6.83 -7.51 17.45
CA ILE A 34 -5.91 -7.01 16.44
C ILE A 34 -6.21 -7.70 15.12
N ASP A 35 -6.43 -6.96 14.04
CA ASP A 35 -6.70 -7.51 12.70
C ASP A 35 -5.52 -8.30 12.09
N GLN A 36 -4.35 -8.16 12.66
CA GLN A 36 -3.14 -8.87 12.25
C GLN A 36 -3.06 -10.24 12.94
N GLY A 37 -2.68 -11.27 12.17
CA GLY A 37 -2.30 -12.54 12.76
C GLY A 37 -0.99 -12.41 13.55
N LEU A 38 -0.96 -12.99 14.72
CA LEU A 38 0.21 -12.99 15.59
C LEU A 38 0.53 -14.41 16.04
N THR A 39 1.81 -14.78 16.01
CA THR A 39 2.32 -16.01 16.61
C THR A 39 3.63 -15.75 17.34
N VAL A 40 3.82 -16.48 18.44
CA VAL A 40 5.05 -16.47 19.21
C VAL A 40 5.57 -17.91 19.31
N PHE A 41 6.81 -18.11 18.95
CA PHE A 41 7.51 -19.39 19.10
C PHE A 41 8.73 -19.23 20.02
N ASP A 42 8.98 -20.27 20.81
CA ASP A 42 10.16 -20.32 21.68
C ASP A 42 11.45 -20.68 20.93
N GLU A 43 12.54 -20.86 21.66
CA GLU A 43 13.86 -21.25 21.14
C GLU A 43 13.89 -22.62 20.45
N ASN A 44 12.93 -23.50 20.76
CA ASN A 44 12.78 -24.84 20.21
C ASN A 44 11.79 -24.87 19.04
N LEU A 45 11.32 -23.69 18.57
CA LEU A 45 10.27 -23.53 17.57
C LEU A 45 8.93 -24.16 18.02
N ARG A 46 8.62 -24.09 19.32
CA ARG A 46 7.33 -24.48 19.88
C ARG A 46 6.46 -23.26 20.07
N MET A 47 5.21 -23.35 19.66
CA MET A 47 4.24 -22.25 19.79
C MET A 47 3.97 -21.93 21.26
N VAL A 48 4.11 -20.66 21.62
CA VAL A 48 3.85 -20.15 22.97
C VAL A 48 2.54 -19.36 23.02
N ALA A 49 2.28 -18.59 21.97
CA ALA A 49 1.08 -17.77 21.87
C ALA A 49 0.70 -17.55 20.39
N TRP A 50 -0.56 -17.33 20.16
CA TRP A 50 -1.13 -16.94 18.86
C TRP A 50 -2.43 -16.18 19.11
N ASN A 51 -2.98 -15.59 18.05
CA ASN A 51 -4.31 -15.01 18.11
C ASN A 51 -5.23 -15.61 17.03
N GLU A 52 -6.53 -15.39 17.18
CA GLU A 52 -7.55 -15.89 16.25
C GLU A 52 -7.36 -15.41 14.80
N PRO A 53 -6.97 -14.13 14.54
CA PRO A 53 -6.64 -13.68 13.20
C PRO A 53 -5.54 -14.48 12.50
N PHE A 54 -4.56 -15.03 13.22
CA PHE A 54 -3.54 -15.90 12.62
C PHE A 54 -4.16 -17.14 11.96
N LEU A 55 -5.06 -17.83 12.67
CA LEU A 55 -5.75 -19.00 12.13
C LEU A 55 -6.62 -18.65 10.93
N ARG A 56 -7.39 -17.57 11.06
CA ARG A 56 -8.29 -17.09 10.01
C ARG A 56 -7.58 -16.60 8.76
N LEU A 57 -6.50 -15.83 8.92
CA LEU A 57 -5.75 -15.28 7.78
C LEU A 57 -5.02 -16.37 6.98
N LEU A 58 -4.60 -17.44 7.64
CA LEU A 58 -3.84 -18.51 7.02
C LEU A 58 -4.66 -19.79 6.79
N ASP A 59 -5.95 -19.75 7.12
CA ASP A 59 -6.88 -20.88 7.00
C ASP A 59 -6.36 -22.15 7.71
N PHE A 60 -5.80 -21.98 8.92
CA PHE A 60 -5.39 -23.11 9.75
C PHE A 60 -6.55 -23.68 10.54
N PRO A 61 -6.68 -25.02 10.65
CA PRO A 61 -7.59 -25.64 11.60
C PRO A 61 -7.24 -25.27 13.04
N HIS A 62 -8.26 -25.04 13.88
CA HIS A 62 -8.04 -24.69 15.30
C HIS A 62 -7.24 -25.75 16.06
N GLU A 63 -7.40 -27.00 15.67
CA GLU A 63 -6.71 -28.14 16.29
C GLU A 63 -5.19 -28.10 16.12
N MET A 64 -4.69 -27.34 15.17
CA MET A 64 -3.24 -27.19 14.95
C MET A 64 -2.61 -26.21 15.96
N ALA A 65 -3.38 -25.28 16.52
CA ALA A 65 -2.88 -24.23 17.38
C ALA A 65 -3.09 -24.59 18.87
N PHE A 66 -2.03 -24.97 19.49
CA PHE A 66 -1.96 -25.23 20.94
C PHE A 66 -0.56 -24.89 21.46
N VAL A 67 -0.45 -24.64 22.76
CA VAL A 67 0.85 -24.37 23.38
C VAL A 67 1.74 -25.60 23.23
N GLY A 68 2.92 -25.41 22.65
CA GLY A 68 3.86 -26.49 22.30
C GLY A 68 3.70 -27.05 20.89
N ALA A 69 2.76 -26.55 20.07
CA ALA A 69 2.64 -26.95 18.66
C ALA A 69 3.92 -26.66 17.90
N ASP A 70 4.31 -27.56 17.01
CA ASP A 70 5.57 -27.46 16.27
C ASP A 70 5.44 -26.47 15.12
N PHE A 71 6.38 -25.54 14.99
CA PHE A 71 6.47 -24.62 13.86
C PHE A 71 6.49 -25.34 12.51
N GLU A 72 7.24 -26.44 12.43
CA GLU A 72 7.34 -27.23 11.20
C GLU A 72 5.97 -27.71 10.71
N SER A 73 5.05 -28.09 11.61
CA SER A 73 3.72 -28.56 11.23
C SER A 73 2.92 -27.50 10.46
N PHE A 74 3.01 -26.24 10.85
CA PHE A 74 2.36 -25.11 10.15
C PHE A 74 3.01 -24.86 8.79
N ILE A 75 4.34 -24.96 8.72
CA ILE A 75 5.06 -24.80 7.46
C ILE A 75 4.70 -25.92 6.49
N ARG A 76 4.67 -27.16 6.97
CA ARG A 76 4.30 -28.35 6.17
C ARG A 76 2.87 -28.23 5.64
N TYR A 77 1.93 -27.89 6.50
CA TYR A 77 0.53 -27.71 6.11
C TYR A 77 0.37 -26.64 5.02
N ASN A 78 1.14 -25.55 5.11
CA ASN A 78 1.17 -24.52 4.08
C ASN A 78 1.83 -25.01 2.77
N ALA A 79 2.94 -25.74 2.86
CA ALA A 79 3.64 -26.28 1.68
C ALA A 79 2.77 -27.27 0.90
N GLU A 80 2.06 -28.15 1.58
CA GLU A 80 1.13 -29.13 1.00
C GLU A 80 -0.04 -28.48 0.26
N ARG A 81 -0.46 -27.27 0.68
CA ARG A 81 -1.50 -26.48 0.03
C ARG A 81 -0.97 -25.55 -1.07
N GLY A 82 0.33 -25.60 -1.36
CA GLY A 82 0.96 -24.77 -2.40
C GLY A 82 1.15 -23.30 -2.02
N GLU A 83 1.07 -22.96 -0.74
CA GLU A 83 1.24 -21.59 -0.23
C GLU A 83 2.59 -20.96 -0.55
N TYR A 84 3.58 -21.78 -0.88
CA TYR A 84 4.94 -21.34 -1.19
C TYR A 84 5.29 -21.45 -2.69
N GLY A 85 4.28 -21.72 -3.53
CA GLY A 85 4.48 -21.90 -4.95
C GLY A 85 5.01 -23.32 -5.31
N PRO A 86 5.41 -23.52 -6.57
CA PRO A 86 5.91 -24.82 -7.02
C PRO A 86 7.22 -25.20 -6.34
N GLY A 87 7.37 -26.48 -5.97
CA GLY A 87 8.58 -27.03 -5.33
C GLY A 87 8.27 -28.27 -4.52
N GLU A 88 9.33 -28.97 -4.11
CA GLU A 88 9.23 -30.14 -3.24
C GLU A 88 8.89 -29.71 -1.81
N VAL A 89 7.86 -30.32 -1.22
CA VAL A 89 7.34 -29.98 0.12
C VAL A 89 8.44 -30.05 1.17
N GLU A 90 9.21 -31.15 1.19
CA GLU A 90 10.28 -31.34 2.19
C GLU A 90 11.38 -30.27 2.07
N ALA A 91 11.75 -29.88 0.86
CA ALA A 91 12.75 -28.84 0.63
C ALA A 91 12.22 -27.47 1.11
N GLN A 92 10.95 -27.15 0.82
CA GLN A 92 10.31 -25.93 1.26
C GLN A 92 10.18 -25.85 2.79
N VAL A 93 9.89 -26.98 3.45
CA VAL A 93 9.81 -27.07 4.90
C VAL A 93 11.19 -26.87 5.53
N ALA A 94 12.20 -27.62 5.07
CA ALA A 94 13.56 -27.53 5.60
C ALA A 94 14.12 -26.11 5.50
N GLU A 95 13.98 -25.46 4.35
CA GLU A 95 14.44 -24.08 4.12
C GLU A 95 13.86 -23.10 5.16
N ARG A 96 12.56 -23.19 5.41
CA ARG A 96 11.85 -22.25 6.30
C ARG A 96 12.12 -22.53 7.77
N VAL A 97 12.20 -23.79 8.15
CA VAL A 97 12.58 -24.18 9.51
C VAL A 97 14.03 -23.75 9.80
N ASP A 98 14.95 -23.94 8.86
CA ASP A 98 16.33 -23.48 9.00
C ASP A 98 16.44 -21.95 9.06
N ALA A 99 15.62 -21.25 8.30
CA ALA A 99 15.54 -19.79 8.36
C ALA A 99 15.03 -19.31 9.71
N ALA A 100 13.97 -19.95 10.26
CA ALA A 100 13.41 -19.62 11.56
C ALA A 100 14.42 -19.85 12.71
N ARG A 101 15.19 -20.94 12.67
CA ARG A 101 16.25 -21.24 13.65
C ARG A 101 17.36 -20.21 13.73
N ARG A 102 17.51 -19.37 12.72
CA ARG A 102 18.50 -18.29 12.73
C ARG A 102 18.05 -17.08 13.55
N PHE A 103 16.79 -17.00 13.96
CA PHE A 103 16.19 -15.90 14.73
C PHE A 103 16.58 -14.51 14.22
N ARG A 104 16.42 -14.29 12.92
CA ARG A 104 16.72 -13.00 12.28
C ARG A 104 15.45 -12.27 11.90
N SER A 105 15.47 -10.95 12.07
CA SER A 105 14.40 -10.10 11.56
C SER A 105 14.24 -10.28 10.05
N HIS A 106 13.00 -10.40 9.59
CA HIS A 106 12.70 -10.51 8.18
C HIS A 106 11.32 -9.91 7.88
N ILE A 107 11.17 -9.42 6.66
CA ILE A 107 9.89 -8.97 6.11
C ILE A 107 9.77 -9.63 4.74
N THR A 108 8.65 -10.30 4.52
CA THR A 108 8.38 -11.00 3.25
C THR A 108 6.93 -10.78 2.84
N GLU A 109 6.71 -10.45 1.57
CA GLU A 109 5.38 -10.49 0.98
C GLU A 109 5.17 -11.83 0.32
N ARG A 110 3.99 -12.38 0.51
CA ARG A 110 3.58 -13.66 -0.07
C ARG A 110 2.22 -13.54 -0.72
N VAL A 111 2.15 -13.90 -2.00
CA VAL A 111 0.87 -14.07 -2.70
C VAL A 111 0.39 -15.50 -2.44
N ARG A 112 -0.77 -15.62 -1.84
CA ARG A 112 -1.39 -16.91 -1.56
C ARG A 112 -2.11 -17.47 -2.80
N PRO A 113 -2.36 -18.79 -2.87
CA PRO A 113 -3.10 -19.40 -3.98
C PRO A 113 -4.52 -18.82 -4.17
N ASN A 114 -5.15 -18.30 -3.10
CA ASN A 114 -6.45 -17.64 -3.15
C ASN A 114 -6.39 -16.16 -3.62
N GLY A 115 -5.20 -15.67 -4.01
CA GLY A 115 -4.98 -14.30 -4.49
C GLY A 115 -4.77 -13.25 -3.40
N ARG A 116 -4.87 -13.59 -2.12
CA ARG A 116 -4.55 -12.67 -1.03
C ARG A 116 -3.04 -12.42 -0.95
N ILE A 117 -2.68 -11.21 -0.55
CA ILE A 117 -1.28 -10.81 -0.36
C ILE A 117 -1.05 -10.61 1.13
N LEU A 118 -0.19 -11.44 1.71
CA LEU A 118 0.18 -11.34 3.11
C LEU A 118 1.57 -10.74 3.27
N LEU A 119 1.67 -9.71 4.11
CA LEU A 119 2.93 -9.23 4.64
C LEU A 119 3.25 -10.03 5.90
N VAL A 120 4.36 -10.75 5.90
CA VAL A 120 4.86 -11.52 7.04
C VAL A 120 6.08 -10.81 7.59
N ARG A 121 6.03 -10.42 8.85
CA ARG A 121 7.14 -9.81 9.57
C ARG A 121 7.52 -10.68 10.75
N GLY A 122 8.76 -11.17 10.77
CA GLY A 122 9.33 -11.93 11.87
C GLY A 122 10.39 -11.12 12.61
N GLU A 123 10.31 -11.10 13.95
CA GLU A 123 11.27 -10.42 14.82
C GLU A 123 11.75 -11.38 15.92
N PRO A 124 13.06 -11.42 16.20
CA PRO A 124 13.60 -12.24 17.27
C PRO A 124 13.22 -11.68 18.64
N LEU A 125 13.02 -12.56 19.61
CA LEU A 125 12.77 -12.19 20.99
C LEU A 125 14.08 -12.15 21.80
N PRO A 126 14.17 -11.30 22.86
CA PRO A 126 15.38 -11.15 23.67
C PRO A 126 15.86 -12.45 24.33
N HIS A 127 14.96 -13.38 24.64
CA HIS A 127 15.23 -14.65 25.34
C HIS A 127 15.23 -15.86 24.40
N LYS A 128 15.61 -15.62 23.13
CA LYS A 128 15.48 -16.55 22.01
C LYS A 128 14.00 -16.86 21.67
N GLY A 129 13.78 -17.38 20.48
CA GLY A 129 12.45 -17.46 19.89
C GLY A 129 12.17 -16.27 18.98
N PHE A 130 10.98 -16.20 18.44
CA PHE A 130 10.55 -15.10 17.55
C PHE A 130 9.06 -14.86 17.65
N VAL A 131 8.66 -13.65 17.32
CA VAL A 131 7.27 -13.27 17.05
C VAL A 131 7.10 -13.07 15.54
N ALA A 132 6.02 -13.58 14.99
CA ALA A 132 5.64 -13.32 13.59
C ALA A 132 4.30 -12.62 13.53
N LEU A 133 4.23 -11.57 12.71
CA LEU A 133 3.03 -10.81 12.40
C LEU A 133 2.63 -11.07 10.95
N TYR A 134 1.33 -11.27 10.73
CA TYR A 134 0.73 -11.54 9.43
C TYR A 134 -0.32 -10.47 9.15
N THR A 135 -0.11 -9.68 8.12
CA THR A 135 -1.03 -8.62 7.72
C THR A 135 -1.55 -8.90 6.32
N ASP A 136 -2.87 -8.89 6.13
CA ASP A 136 -3.45 -8.89 4.80
C ASP A 136 -3.30 -7.49 4.20
N ILE A 137 -2.51 -7.37 3.14
CA ILE A 137 -2.27 -6.12 2.43
C ILE A 137 -2.88 -6.11 1.03
N THR A 138 -3.84 -7.01 0.77
CA THR A 138 -4.45 -7.18 -0.56
C THR A 138 -5.09 -5.88 -1.03
N ASP A 139 -5.97 -5.30 -0.23
CA ASP A 139 -6.66 -4.05 -0.57
C ASP A 139 -5.67 -2.89 -0.73
N GLN A 140 -4.67 -2.80 0.15
CA GLN A 140 -3.62 -1.79 0.05
C GLN A 140 -2.86 -1.89 -1.28
N ARG A 141 -2.48 -3.09 -1.68
CA ARG A 141 -1.78 -3.33 -2.95
C ARG A 141 -2.64 -3.02 -4.17
N GLN A 142 -3.93 -3.32 -4.12
CA GLN A 142 -4.87 -2.99 -5.18
C GLN A 142 -5.04 -1.48 -5.34
N ILE A 143 -5.18 -0.75 -4.23
CA ILE A 143 -5.27 0.70 -4.22
C ILE A 143 -3.97 1.32 -4.77
N ASP A 144 -2.81 0.89 -4.30
CA ASP A 144 -1.51 1.38 -4.76
C ASP A 144 -1.32 1.20 -6.27
N GLU A 145 -1.70 0.03 -6.81
CA GLU A 145 -1.63 -0.25 -8.24
C GLU A 145 -2.60 0.62 -9.05
N LEU A 146 -3.83 0.82 -8.55
CA LEU A 146 -4.81 1.70 -9.19
C LEU A 146 -4.30 3.13 -9.24
N LEU A 147 -3.80 3.66 -8.14
CA LEU A 147 -3.24 5.01 -8.06
C LEU A 147 -2.06 5.19 -9.01
N ARG A 148 -1.16 4.20 -9.09
CA ARG A 148 -0.03 4.22 -10.01
C ARG A 148 -0.47 4.27 -11.47
N ARG A 149 -1.48 3.47 -11.85
CA ARG A 149 -2.05 3.49 -13.22
C ARG A 149 -2.68 4.83 -13.55
N GLN A 150 -3.46 5.40 -12.62
CA GLN A 150 -4.07 6.72 -12.81
C GLN A 150 -3.03 7.83 -12.95
N SER A 151 -1.96 7.81 -12.14
CA SER A 151 -0.87 8.77 -12.24
C SER A 151 -0.21 8.73 -13.62
N THR A 152 0.14 7.53 -14.11
CA THR A 152 0.75 7.36 -15.43
C THR A 152 -0.17 7.85 -16.56
N GLU A 153 -1.47 7.52 -16.49
CA GLU A 153 -2.45 7.97 -17.49
C GLU A 153 -2.61 9.49 -17.48
N LEU A 154 -2.59 10.10 -16.30
CA LEU A 154 -2.69 11.55 -16.15
C LEU A 154 -1.45 12.25 -16.73
N GLU A 155 -0.25 11.74 -16.43
CA GLU A 155 1.01 12.24 -16.97
C GLU A 155 1.02 12.20 -18.51
N ASP A 156 0.61 11.09 -19.11
CA ASP A 156 0.48 10.95 -20.56
C ASP A 156 -0.53 11.92 -21.15
N ARG A 157 -1.65 12.15 -20.45
CA ARG A 157 -2.67 13.13 -20.87
C ARG A 157 -2.14 14.54 -20.81
N VAL A 158 -1.42 14.91 -19.75
CA VAL A 158 -0.79 16.22 -19.61
C VAL A 158 0.23 16.44 -20.72
N GLN A 159 1.12 15.50 -20.99
CA GLN A 159 2.11 15.62 -22.07
C GLN A 159 1.45 15.83 -23.42
N ARG A 160 0.46 15.02 -23.77
CA ARG A 160 -0.29 15.15 -25.04
C ARG A 160 -0.95 16.52 -25.16
N ARG A 161 -1.57 17.00 -24.07
CA ARG A 161 -2.26 18.30 -24.06
C ARG A 161 -1.27 19.47 -24.19
N THR A 162 -0.13 19.39 -23.51
CA THR A 162 0.94 20.39 -23.60
C THR A 162 1.48 20.48 -25.02
N ALA A 163 1.79 19.36 -25.67
CA ALA A 163 2.26 19.34 -27.05
C ALA A 163 1.21 19.91 -28.04
N GLN A 164 -0.08 19.63 -27.83
CA GLN A 164 -1.16 20.21 -28.63
C GLN A 164 -1.24 21.75 -28.48
N LEU A 165 -1.14 22.23 -27.23
CA LEU A 165 -1.16 23.67 -26.94
C LEU A 165 0.05 24.39 -27.54
N GLU A 166 1.25 23.82 -27.44
CA GLU A 166 2.46 24.37 -28.04
C GLU A 166 2.32 24.50 -29.57
N LYS A 167 1.80 23.45 -30.22
CA LYS A 167 1.53 23.46 -31.65
C LYS A 167 0.52 24.54 -32.05
N ALA A 168 -0.59 24.63 -31.31
CA ALA A 168 -1.62 25.65 -31.57
C ALA A 168 -1.10 27.07 -31.34
N ASN A 169 -0.30 27.29 -30.30
CA ASN A 169 0.32 28.58 -30.02
C ASN A 169 1.32 29.00 -31.12
N ALA A 170 2.13 28.05 -31.61
CA ALA A 170 3.04 28.30 -32.70
C ALA A 170 2.31 28.68 -33.99
N GLU A 171 1.20 28.00 -34.30
CA GLU A 171 0.36 28.31 -35.46
C GLU A 171 -0.30 29.69 -35.33
N ASN A 172 -0.88 29.99 -34.18
CA ASN A 172 -1.47 31.30 -33.89
C ASN A 172 -0.44 32.42 -34.01
N ALA A 173 0.79 32.21 -33.54
CA ALA A 173 1.90 33.17 -33.68
C ALA A 173 2.26 33.41 -35.15
N ARG A 174 2.29 32.37 -36.00
CA ARG A 174 2.52 32.48 -37.44
C ARG A 174 1.41 33.26 -38.13
N ILE A 175 0.15 32.97 -37.83
CA ILE A 175 -1.00 33.68 -38.41
C ILE A 175 -0.97 35.15 -38.00
N ALA A 176 -0.73 35.45 -36.73
CA ALA A 176 -0.63 36.83 -36.24
C ALA A 176 0.52 37.61 -36.92
N ALA A 177 1.68 36.98 -37.13
CA ALA A 177 2.81 37.59 -37.84
C ALA A 177 2.52 37.80 -39.32
N ALA A 178 1.79 36.90 -39.97
CA ALA A 178 1.36 37.05 -41.36
C ALA A 178 0.33 38.20 -41.52
N LEU A 179 -0.63 38.25 -40.60
CA LEU A 179 -1.63 39.35 -40.59
C LEU A 179 -0.98 40.73 -40.43
N ARG A 180 -0.09 40.89 -39.46
CA ARG A 180 0.65 42.15 -39.26
C ARG A 180 1.41 42.57 -40.51
N ARG A 181 2.12 41.65 -41.15
CA ARG A 181 2.86 41.93 -42.40
C ARG A 181 1.92 42.36 -43.53
N SER A 182 0.73 41.77 -43.64
CA SER A 182 -0.28 42.12 -44.61
C SER A 182 -0.83 43.53 -44.36
N GLU A 183 -1.15 43.84 -43.09
CA GLU A 183 -1.62 45.17 -42.70
C GLU A 183 -0.59 46.28 -43.00
N GLU A 184 0.67 46.02 -42.60
CA GLU A 184 1.77 46.96 -42.90
C GLU A 184 1.95 47.21 -44.41
N ARG A 185 1.89 46.11 -45.20
CA ARG A 185 1.96 46.21 -46.66
C ARG A 185 0.80 47.02 -47.28
N LEU A 186 -0.41 46.75 -46.83
CA LEU A 186 -1.60 47.51 -47.28
C LEU A 186 -1.49 48.98 -46.90
N ARG A 187 -1.03 49.29 -45.70
CA ARG A 187 -0.81 50.63 -45.23
C ARG A 187 0.24 51.35 -46.08
N LEU A 188 1.37 50.71 -46.35
CA LEU A 188 2.42 51.27 -47.21
C LEU A 188 1.89 51.57 -48.61
N ILE A 189 1.15 50.65 -49.23
CA ILE A 189 0.55 50.85 -50.56
C ILE A 189 -0.40 52.06 -50.54
N ASN A 190 -1.31 52.11 -49.57
CA ASN A 190 -2.26 53.21 -49.48
C ASN A 190 -1.58 54.58 -49.27
N ASP A 191 -0.53 54.62 -48.44
CA ASP A 191 0.19 55.88 -48.16
C ASP A 191 1.13 56.32 -49.30
N THR A 192 1.45 55.43 -50.27
CA THR A 192 2.34 55.76 -51.44
C THR A 192 1.56 56.11 -52.69
N VAL A 193 0.29 55.84 -52.78
CA VAL A 193 -0.57 56.20 -53.93
C VAL A 193 -0.89 57.70 -53.89
N PRO A 194 -0.61 58.47 -54.93
CA PRO A 194 -0.82 59.93 -54.95
C PRO A 194 -2.28 60.31 -55.23
N ILE A 195 -3.19 59.61 -54.59
CA ILE A 195 -4.64 59.84 -54.67
C ILE A 195 -5.16 59.75 -53.22
N LEU A 196 -6.02 60.68 -52.83
CA LEU A 196 -6.68 60.67 -51.54
C LEU A 196 -7.68 59.49 -51.46
N ILE A 197 -7.42 58.55 -50.59
CA ILE A 197 -8.30 57.40 -50.32
C ILE A 197 -8.87 57.55 -48.91
N GLY A 198 -10.15 57.66 -48.79
CA GLY A 198 -10.85 57.70 -47.49
C GLY A 198 -11.92 56.63 -47.42
N TYR A 199 -12.14 56.07 -46.24
CA TYR A 199 -13.27 55.21 -45.92
C TYR A 199 -14.15 55.89 -44.90
N VAL A 200 -15.44 56.00 -45.22
CA VAL A 200 -16.48 56.59 -44.39
C VAL A 200 -17.47 55.48 -44.09
N ASP A 201 -17.87 55.34 -42.83
CA ASP A 201 -18.88 54.35 -42.44
C ASP A 201 -20.32 54.80 -42.74
N LYS A 202 -21.30 53.98 -42.42
CA LYS A 202 -22.74 54.21 -42.62
C LYS A 202 -23.28 55.46 -41.89
N ASP A 203 -22.57 55.94 -40.88
CA ASP A 203 -22.92 57.08 -40.04
C ASP A 203 -22.18 58.35 -40.49
N GLU A 204 -21.61 58.33 -41.71
CA GLU A 204 -20.84 59.42 -42.36
C GLU A 204 -19.57 59.84 -41.59
N VAL A 205 -19.02 58.93 -40.73
CA VAL A 205 -17.82 59.19 -39.96
C VAL A 205 -16.60 58.61 -40.70
N TYR A 206 -15.57 59.46 -40.89
CA TYR A 206 -14.27 58.99 -41.45
C TYR A 206 -13.61 58.00 -40.54
N GLN A 207 -13.45 56.81 -41.03
CA GLN A 207 -12.75 55.72 -40.32
C GLN A 207 -11.31 55.58 -40.73
N TYR A 208 -10.97 56.06 -41.94
CA TYR A 208 -9.62 55.99 -42.46
C TYR A 208 -9.43 57.06 -43.55
N ALA A 209 -8.20 57.63 -43.60
CA ALA A 209 -7.71 58.40 -44.75
C ALA A 209 -6.18 58.13 -44.89
N ASN A 210 -5.73 57.96 -46.15
CA ASN A 210 -4.29 57.80 -46.43
C ASN A 210 -3.60 59.17 -46.38
N LYS A 211 -2.24 59.15 -46.43
CA LYS A 211 -1.39 60.37 -46.43
C LYS A 211 -1.15 60.99 -47.82
N GLY A 212 -1.85 60.52 -48.81
CA GLY A 212 -1.70 60.95 -50.20
C GLY A 212 -1.79 62.45 -50.46
#